data_7da20497723a524c2dddd38d875e9e77
#
_entry.id   7da20497723a524c2dddd38d875e9e77
#
_cell.length_a   1.000
_cell.length_b   1.000
_cell.length_c   1.000
_cell.angle_alpha   90.00
_cell.angle_beta   90.00
_cell.angle_gamma   90.00
#
_symmetry.space_group_name_H-M   'P 1'
#
loop_
_entity.id
_entity.type
_entity.pdbx_description
1 polymer ?
#
loop_
_entity_poly.entity_id
_entity_poly.type
_entity_poly.pdbx_seq_one_letter_code
_entity_poly.pdbx_strand_id
1 'polypeptide(L)'
;MLEIIKTVNDALNGFIWGVPAIVCIMGVGLYLAVRTGCIQLRKFGYAMKCTVGRMFKKKEAADGSITPFQAVCTALAATVGTGNIAGVAGAIAIGGPGAVFWMWVSALLGMCTKFAEVTLAVHFRERNADGDYVGGPMYYIKNGLGKKWMWLAYAYAAFGVCAVFGTGNATQVNTITAAISTALANYNLLSPENMGTSNLIIGVVIAAVVALILIGGIKRIGSVSEKLVPLMALLYIILGVGLIIMKIDRVPAVLASIFQGAFTPSAVTGGVVGSFFVSMKNGVSRGIFSNEAGLGTGSIAHACADTRKPVKQGMFGIFEVFMDTIIICTMTAMVVLLSGVDITFGKAAGAELTISGFTTVYGNWVSIFTAIAMVCFAFSTIIGWGLYGARCAEFLFGDKITKPFNIAYSLVSIVGATVDLGLIWGISDTFNGFMTVPNLIAVFLLTPVVLKLIKEHFENEKTPS
;
A
#
# COMPACT_ATOMS: atom_id res chain seq x y z
N MET A 1 28.57 16.04 -6.10
CA MET A 1 28.03 14.73 -6.57
C MET A 1 26.67 14.44 -5.95
N LEU A 2 26.50 14.46 -4.62
CA LEU A 2 25.20 14.21 -3.95
C LEU A 2 24.10 15.21 -4.36
N GLU A 3 24.41 16.49 -4.52
CA GLU A 3 23.44 17.49 -4.98
C GLU A 3 22.95 17.22 -6.40
N ILE A 4 23.85 16.79 -7.30
CA ILE A 4 23.45 16.44 -8.66
C ILE A 4 22.53 15.22 -8.65
N ILE A 5 22.87 14.20 -7.86
CA ILE A 5 22.00 13.01 -7.70
C ILE A 5 20.63 13.41 -7.16
N LYS A 6 20.59 14.28 -6.16
CA LYS A 6 19.33 14.80 -5.60
C LYS A 6 18.52 15.56 -6.65
N THR A 7 19.13 16.50 -7.38
CA THR A 7 18.45 17.30 -8.40
C THR A 7 17.88 16.41 -9.52
N VAL A 8 18.65 15.43 -9.98
CA VAL A 8 18.20 14.49 -11.02
C VAL A 8 17.05 13.62 -10.48
N ASN A 9 17.20 13.11 -9.25
CA ASN A 9 16.15 12.32 -8.63
C ASN A 9 14.86 13.11 -8.43
N ASP A 10 14.94 14.35 -7.94
CA ASP A 10 13.76 15.20 -7.71
C ASP A 10 13.03 15.51 -9.04
N ALA A 11 13.78 15.71 -10.14
CA ALA A 11 13.20 15.87 -11.47
C ALA A 11 12.49 14.59 -11.95
N LEU A 12 13.13 13.42 -11.79
CA LEU A 12 12.56 12.14 -12.16
C LEU A 12 11.34 11.79 -11.29
N ASN A 13 11.43 12.01 -9.99
CA ASN A 13 10.32 11.79 -9.05
C ASN A 13 9.14 12.70 -9.37
N GLY A 14 9.39 13.98 -9.63
CA GLY A 14 8.37 14.95 -10.05
C GLY A 14 7.68 14.58 -11.36
N PHE A 15 8.39 13.93 -12.29
CA PHE A 15 7.81 13.41 -13.53
C PHE A 15 6.98 12.14 -13.29
N ILE A 16 7.54 11.14 -12.59
CA ILE A 16 6.89 9.83 -12.41
C ILE A 16 5.68 9.87 -11.48
N TRP A 17 5.68 10.78 -10.49
CA TRP A 17 4.51 11.05 -9.65
C TRP A 17 3.75 12.30 -10.08
N GLY A 18 4.13 12.87 -11.24
CA GLY A 18 3.48 14.04 -11.84
C GLY A 18 2.21 13.70 -12.62
N VAL A 19 1.69 14.73 -13.28
CA VAL A 19 0.45 14.62 -14.08
C VAL A 19 0.49 13.50 -15.12
N PRO A 20 1.61 13.24 -15.86
CA PRO A 20 1.63 12.20 -16.88
C PRO A 20 1.35 10.80 -16.31
N ALA A 21 2.00 10.45 -15.19
CA ALA A 21 1.80 9.14 -14.56
C ALA A 21 0.39 9.00 -13.97
N ILE A 22 -0.10 10.05 -13.30
CA ILE A 22 -1.47 10.06 -12.77
C ILE A 22 -2.49 9.84 -13.91
N VAL A 23 -2.32 10.52 -15.05
CA VAL A 23 -3.18 10.34 -16.22
C VAL A 23 -3.10 8.91 -16.76
N CYS A 24 -1.90 8.32 -16.84
CA CYS A 24 -1.73 6.93 -17.28
C CYS A 24 -2.41 5.94 -16.32
N ILE A 25 -2.19 6.08 -15.02
CA ILE A 25 -2.76 5.18 -14.01
C ILE A 25 -4.29 5.28 -14.00
N MET A 26 -4.81 6.50 -13.92
CA MET A 26 -6.26 6.75 -13.93
C MET A 26 -6.89 6.36 -15.27
N GLY A 27 -6.19 6.63 -16.39
CA GLY A 27 -6.64 6.28 -17.75
C GLY A 27 -6.73 4.76 -17.94
N VAL A 28 -5.73 3.99 -17.52
CA VAL A 28 -5.78 2.53 -17.58
C VAL A 28 -6.87 1.99 -16.64
N GLY A 29 -7.00 2.54 -15.44
CA GLY A 29 -8.06 2.17 -14.51
C GLY A 29 -9.46 2.43 -15.08
N LEU A 30 -9.68 3.58 -15.70
CA LEU A 30 -10.93 3.93 -16.38
C LEU A 30 -11.18 3.01 -17.58
N TYR A 31 -10.17 2.78 -18.41
CA TYR A 31 -10.26 1.84 -19.54
C TYR A 31 -10.69 0.45 -19.09
N LEU A 32 -10.05 -0.08 -18.04
CA LEU A 32 -10.41 -1.37 -17.45
C LEU A 32 -11.84 -1.36 -16.90
N ALA A 33 -12.22 -0.30 -16.18
CA ALA A 33 -13.57 -0.18 -15.63
C ALA A 33 -14.63 -0.21 -16.73
N VAL A 34 -14.43 0.54 -17.82
CA VAL A 34 -15.35 0.54 -18.98
C VAL A 34 -15.36 -0.85 -19.66
N ARG A 35 -14.20 -1.42 -19.95
CA ARG A 35 -14.07 -2.71 -20.64
C ARG A 35 -14.65 -3.89 -19.86
N THR A 36 -14.57 -3.86 -18.54
CA THR A 36 -15.12 -4.90 -17.65
C THR A 36 -16.59 -4.65 -17.27
N GLY A 37 -17.19 -3.54 -17.71
CA GLY A 37 -18.53 -3.10 -17.32
C GLY A 37 -18.61 -2.75 -15.82
N CYS A 38 -17.63 -2.01 -15.32
CA CYS A 38 -17.52 -1.59 -13.92
C CYS A 38 -17.63 -2.77 -12.94
N ILE A 39 -16.84 -3.82 -13.16
CA ILE A 39 -16.89 -5.07 -12.38
C ILE A 39 -16.74 -4.80 -10.88
N GLN A 40 -15.93 -3.83 -10.50
CA GLN A 40 -15.68 -3.43 -9.12
C GLN A 40 -16.94 -2.93 -8.41
N LEU A 41 -17.89 -2.35 -9.15
CA LEU A 41 -19.19 -1.92 -8.61
C LEU A 41 -20.25 -3.02 -8.77
N ARG A 42 -20.40 -3.54 -10.00
CA ARG A 42 -21.44 -4.52 -10.34
C ARG A 42 -21.28 -5.84 -9.58
N LYS A 43 -20.06 -6.24 -9.27
CA LYS A 43 -19.75 -7.49 -8.54
C LYS A 43 -19.18 -7.24 -7.14
N PHE A 44 -19.36 -6.03 -6.60
CA PHE A 44 -18.85 -5.68 -5.27
C PHE A 44 -19.37 -6.62 -4.17
N GLY A 45 -20.68 -6.89 -4.13
CA GLY A 45 -21.25 -7.84 -3.18
C GLY A 45 -20.67 -9.25 -3.31
N TYR A 46 -20.37 -9.70 -4.55
CA TYR A 46 -19.70 -10.98 -4.78
C TYR A 46 -18.25 -10.94 -4.26
N ALA A 47 -17.51 -9.85 -4.48
CA ALA A 47 -16.18 -9.66 -3.93
C ALA A 47 -16.18 -9.74 -2.40
N MET A 48 -17.09 -9.04 -1.73
CA MET A 48 -17.24 -9.09 -0.26
C MET A 48 -17.58 -10.50 0.23
N LYS A 49 -18.47 -11.23 -0.45
CA LYS A 49 -18.81 -12.62 -0.12
C LYS A 49 -17.62 -13.56 -0.29
N CYS A 50 -16.80 -13.35 -1.32
CA CYS A 50 -15.60 -14.17 -1.56
C CYS A 50 -14.52 -13.96 -0.52
N THR A 51 -14.40 -12.75 0.04
CA THR A 51 -13.36 -12.34 1.00
C THR A 51 -13.85 -12.49 2.44
N VAL A 52 -14.67 -11.57 2.92
CA VAL A 52 -15.18 -11.52 4.29
C VAL A 52 -15.93 -12.82 4.66
N GLY A 53 -16.75 -13.35 3.75
CA GLY A 53 -17.49 -14.60 3.98
C GLY A 53 -16.60 -15.84 4.14
N ARG A 54 -15.29 -15.74 3.92
CA ARG A 54 -14.30 -16.83 4.08
C ARG A 54 -13.28 -16.60 5.18
N MET A 55 -13.22 -15.41 5.77
CA MET A 55 -12.30 -15.07 6.87
C MET A 55 -12.38 -16.08 8.03
N PHE A 56 -13.57 -16.63 8.30
CA PHE A 56 -13.80 -17.54 9.41
C PHE A 56 -13.76 -19.03 9.02
N LYS A 57 -13.49 -19.35 7.74
CA LYS A 57 -13.37 -20.74 7.30
C LYS A 57 -11.91 -21.17 7.33
N LYS A 58 -11.53 -21.95 8.33
CA LYS A 58 -10.21 -22.60 8.35
C LYS A 58 -10.09 -23.52 7.13
N LYS A 59 -9.07 -23.27 6.31
CA LYS A 59 -8.67 -24.14 5.22
C LYS A 59 -7.14 -24.20 5.24
N GLU A 60 -6.61 -25.41 5.22
CA GLU A 60 -5.17 -25.60 5.01
C GLU A 60 -4.85 -25.39 3.52
N ALA A 61 -3.76 -24.72 3.24
CA ALA A 61 -3.25 -24.56 1.89
C ALA A 61 -2.35 -25.75 1.52
N ALA A 62 -2.31 -26.08 0.23
CA ALA A 62 -1.38 -27.06 -0.29
C ALA A 62 0.08 -26.63 -0.08
N ASP A 63 1.01 -27.57 -0.18
CA ASP A 63 2.44 -27.26 -0.08
C ASP A 63 2.89 -26.27 -1.18
N GLY A 64 3.76 -25.35 -0.79
CA GLY A 64 4.24 -24.27 -1.66
C GLY A 64 3.21 -23.16 -1.93
N SER A 65 2.17 -23.04 -1.10
CA SER A 65 1.14 -22.00 -1.22
C SER A 65 0.63 -21.54 0.13
N ILE A 66 -0.15 -20.47 0.12
CA ILE A 66 -0.86 -19.91 1.26
C ILE A 66 -2.37 -19.84 0.93
N THR A 67 -3.20 -19.74 1.95
CA THR A 67 -4.64 -19.60 1.70
C THR A 67 -4.95 -18.29 0.98
N PRO A 68 -6.06 -18.19 0.21
CA PRO A 68 -6.48 -16.93 -0.40
C PRO A 68 -6.62 -15.77 0.59
N PHE A 69 -7.01 -16.06 1.83
CA PHE A 69 -7.11 -15.07 2.90
C PHE A 69 -5.72 -14.62 3.39
N GLN A 70 -4.79 -15.55 3.59
CA GLN A 70 -3.39 -15.21 3.90
C GLN A 70 -2.76 -14.36 2.81
N ALA A 71 -3.05 -14.64 1.54
CA ALA A 71 -2.53 -13.87 0.41
C ALA A 71 -3.03 -12.43 0.43
N VAL A 72 -4.34 -12.18 0.66
CA VAL A 72 -4.85 -10.81 0.78
C VAL A 72 -4.35 -10.11 2.04
N CYS A 73 -4.21 -10.82 3.17
CA CYS A 73 -3.59 -10.23 4.36
C CYS A 73 -2.12 -9.86 4.12
N THR A 74 -1.38 -10.66 3.34
CA THR A 74 0.01 -10.33 2.98
C THR A 74 0.07 -9.12 2.04
N ALA A 75 -0.85 -9.00 1.08
CA ALA A 75 -0.96 -7.82 0.23
C ALA A 75 -1.37 -6.58 1.05
N LEU A 76 -2.38 -6.70 1.92
CA LEU A 76 -2.79 -5.63 2.83
C LEU A 76 -1.68 -5.27 3.85
N ALA A 77 -0.84 -6.22 4.25
CA ALA A 77 0.31 -5.92 5.10
C ALA A 77 1.28 -4.94 4.43
N ALA A 78 1.46 -5.05 3.11
CA ALA A 78 2.30 -4.14 2.35
C ALA A 78 1.63 -2.79 2.10
N THR A 79 0.35 -2.78 1.75
CA THR A 79 -0.40 -1.57 1.35
C THR A 79 -0.87 -0.74 2.54
N VAL A 80 -1.42 -1.40 3.58
CA VAL A 80 -1.91 -0.71 4.80
C VAL A 80 -0.73 -0.42 5.72
N GLY A 81 -0.12 0.73 5.52
CA GLY A 81 1.12 1.15 6.20
C GLY A 81 1.09 2.61 6.63
N THR A 82 2.27 3.20 6.72
CA THR A 82 2.42 4.63 7.06
C THR A 82 1.74 5.56 6.05
N GLY A 83 1.57 5.11 4.80
CA GLY A 83 0.86 5.85 3.75
C GLY A 83 -0.58 6.19 4.11
N ASN A 84 -1.29 5.27 4.76
CA ASN A 84 -2.68 5.48 5.19
C ASN A 84 -2.83 6.52 6.31
N ILE A 85 -1.78 6.77 7.06
CA ILE A 85 -1.77 7.71 8.18
C ILE A 85 -1.09 9.02 7.77
N ALA A 86 0.21 8.97 7.48
CA ALA A 86 1.00 10.14 7.10
C ALA A 86 0.65 10.66 5.70
N GLY A 87 0.43 9.76 4.74
CA GLY A 87 0.10 10.13 3.36
C GLY A 87 -1.24 10.86 3.24
N VAL A 88 -2.26 10.42 3.98
CA VAL A 88 -3.58 11.08 4.02
C VAL A 88 -3.49 12.45 4.67
N ALA A 89 -2.80 12.55 5.82
CA ALA A 89 -2.58 13.82 6.49
C ALA A 89 -1.84 14.82 5.58
N GLY A 90 -0.80 14.36 4.88
CA GLY A 90 -0.06 15.15 3.90
C GLY A 90 -0.91 15.58 2.70
N ALA A 91 -1.79 14.69 2.20
CA ALA A 91 -2.73 15.03 1.12
C ALA A 91 -3.68 16.16 1.53
N ILE A 92 -4.22 16.09 2.76
CA ILE A 92 -5.11 17.12 3.29
C ILE A 92 -4.36 18.43 3.52
N ALA A 93 -3.16 18.39 4.08
CA ALA A 93 -2.36 19.58 4.37
C ALA A 93 -1.98 20.35 3.09
N ILE A 94 -1.60 19.66 2.01
CA ILE A 94 -1.19 20.27 0.75
C ILE A 94 -2.37 20.51 -0.18
N GLY A 95 -3.28 19.53 -0.29
CA GLY A 95 -4.38 19.54 -1.26
C GLY A 95 -5.72 20.03 -0.70
N GLY A 96 -5.79 20.30 0.61
CA GLY A 96 -7.05 20.62 1.30
C GLY A 96 -7.94 19.39 1.50
N PRO A 97 -9.10 19.58 2.16
CA PRO A 97 -10.07 18.50 2.40
C PRO A 97 -10.53 17.76 1.14
N GLY A 98 -10.60 18.47 0.01
CA GLY A 98 -10.99 17.92 -1.30
C GLY A 98 -10.06 16.82 -1.83
N ALA A 99 -8.81 16.74 -1.35
CA ALA A 99 -7.91 15.65 -1.71
C ALA A 99 -8.50 14.28 -1.35
N VAL A 100 -9.30 14.19 -0.28
CA VAL A 100 -9.99 12.96 0.14
C VAL A 100 -10.97 12.47 -0.93
N PHE A 101 -11.74 13.36 -1.53
CA PHE A 101 -12.63 13.02 -2.65
C PHE A 101 -11.86 12.39 -3.82
N TRP A 102 -10.74 12.98 -4.18
CA TRP A 102 -9.90 12.48 -5.28
C TRP A 102 -9.19 11.16 -4.92
N MET A 103 -8.90 10.91 -3.65
CA MET A 103 -8.47 9.59 -3.17
C MET A 103 -9.56 8.54 -3.40
N TRP A 104 -10.83 8.85 -3.11
CA TRP A 104 -11.95 7.93 -3.38
C TRP A 104 -12.11 7.63 -4.87
N VAL A 105 -12.00 8.66 -5.72
CA VAL A 105 -12.06 8.48 -7.18
C VAL A 105 -10.93 7.56 -7.66
N SER A 106 -9.69 7.78 -7.17
CA SER A 106 -8.56 6.92 -7.52
C SER A 106 -8.75 5.48 -7.04
N ALA A 107 -9.31 5.28 -5.85
CA ALA A 107 -9.60 3.96 -5.32
C ALA A 107 -10.67 3.21 -6.13
N LEU A 108 -11.74 3.90 -6.54
CA LEU A 108 -12.79 3.31 -7.38
C LEU A 108 -12.24 2.77 -8.71
N LEU A 109 -11.33 3.49 -9.35
CA LEU A 109 -10.65 3.02 -10.55
C LEU A 109 -9.57 1.99 -10.22
N GLY A 110 -8.83 2.22 -9.14
CA GLY A 110 -7.79 1.32 -8.63
C GLY A 110 -8.29 -0.08 -8.29
N MET A 111 -9.53 -0.21 -7.77
CA MET A 111 -10.15 -1.53 -7.54
C MET A 111 -10.21 -2.37 -8.82
N CYS A 112 -10.50 -1.75 -9.97
CA CYS A 112 -10.55 -2.47 -11.23
C CYS A 112 -9.15 -2.83 -11.75
N THR A 113 -8.20 -1.93 -11.58
CA THR A 113 -6.78 -2.18 -11.92
C THR A 113 -6.22 -3.32 -11.09
N LYS A 114 -6.38 -3.25 -9.77
CA LYS A 114 -5.92 -4.30 -8.84
C LYS A 114 -6.59 -5.65 -9.13
N PHE A 115 -7.88 -5.65 -9.46
CA PHE A 115 -8.59 -6.86 -9.90
C PHE A 115 -7.92 -7.49 -11.12
N ALA A 116 -7.56 -6.70 -12.13
CA ALA A 116 -6.90 -7.18 -13.33
C ALA A 116 -5.49 -7.70 -13.02
N GLU A 117 -4.69 -6.95 -12.25
CA GLU A 117 -3.35 -7.34 -11.80
C GLU A 117 -3.35 -8.70 -11.09
N VAL A 118 -4.23 -8.86 -10.10
CA VAL A 118 -4.35 -10.10 -9.32
C VAL A 118 -4.83 -11.26 -10.20
N THR A 119 -5.81 -11.01 -11.08
CA THR A 119 -6.31 -12.03 -12.01
C THR A 119 -5.20 -12.53 -12.94
N LEU A 120 -4.43 -11.61 -13.52
CA LEU A 120 -3.30 -11.95 -14.39
C LEU A 120 -2.19 -12.67 -13.64
N ALA A 121 -1.86 -12.22 -12.42
CA ALA A 121 -0.80 -12.82 -11.61
C ALA A 121 -1.10 -14.28 -11.24
N VAL A 122 -2.34 -14.59 -10.90
CA VAL A 122 -2.74 -15.98 -10.61
C VAL A 122 -2.82 -16.82 -11.89
N HIS A 123 -3.22 -16.23 -13.02
CA HIS A 123 -3.34 -16.94 -14.30
C HIS A 123 -1.96 -17.32 -14.88
N PHE A 124 -0.99 -16.41 -14.81
CA PHE A 124 0.33 -16.57 -15.42
C PHE A 124 1.44 -16.97 -14.44
N ARG A 125 1.11 -17.33 -13.21
CA ARG A 125 2.08 -17.76 -12.20
C ARG A 125 2.78 -19.07 -12.58
N GLU A 126 3.94 -19.27 -11.98
CA GLU A 126 4.75 -20.48 -12.13
C GLU A 126 4.98 -21.13 -10.74
N ARG A 127 5.69 -22.25 -10.72
CA ARG A 127 6.29 -22.81 -9.51
C ARG A 127 7.81 -22.68 -9.62
N ASN A 128 8.45 -22.24 -8.53
CA ASN A 128 9.88 -22.19 -8.43
C ASN A 128 10.48 -23.56 -8.06
N ALA A 129 11.81 -23.63 -7.91
CA ALA A 129 12.52 -24.87 -7.58
C ALA A 129 12.12 -25.45 -6.21
N ASP A 130 11.70 -24.59 -5.28
CA ASP A 130 11.21 -25.01 -3.94
C ASP A 130 9.74 -25.49 -3.98
N GLY A 131 9.09 -25.41 -5.15
CA GLY A 131 7.67 -25.77 -5.32
C GLY A 131 6.68 -24.69 -4.94
N ASP A 132 7.13 -23.50 -4.52
CA ASP A 132 6.31 -22.36 -4.20
C ASP A 132 5.70 -21.73 -5.45
N TYR A 133 4.45 -21.20 -5.34
CA TYR A 133 3.89 -20.36 -6.38
C TYR A 133 4.58 -19.01 -6.42
N VAL A 134 5.01 -18.61 -7.63
CA VAL A 134 5.64 -17.32 -7.93
C VAL A 134 4.90 -16.64 -9.08
N GLY A 135 4.66 -15.34 -8.95
CA GLY A 135 3.91 -14.59 -9.95
C GLY A 135 4.05 -13.08 -9.72
N GLY A 136 3.22 -12.32 -10.42
CA GLY A 136 3.25 -10.87 -10.40
C GLY A 136 3.60 -10.30 -11.78
N PRO A 137 3.88 -8.98 -11.89
CA PRO A 137 4.10 -8.30 -13.17
C PRO A 137 5.16 -8.95 -14.04
N MET A 138 6.31 -9.33 -13.48
CA MET A 138 7.38 -9.97 -14.24
C MET A 138 6.93 -11.29 -14.88
N TYR A 139 6.05 -12.05 -14.23
CA TYR A 139 5.57 -13.34 -14.75
C TYR A 139 4.46 -13.17 -15.78
N TYR A 140 3.48 -12.27 -15.60
CA TYR A 140 2.49 -12.09 -16.65
C TYR A 140 3.01 -11.30 -17.85
N ILE A 141 4.10 -10.49 -17.70
CA ILE A 141 4.83 -9.96 -18.84
C ILE A 141 5.53 -11.10 -19.59
N LYS A 142 6.29 -11.94 -18.88
CA LYS A 142 7.02 -13.09 -19.45
C LYS A 142 6.08 -14.05 -20.19
N ASN A 143 5.01 -14.50 -19.53
CA ASN A 143 4.14 -15.58 -20.01
C ASN A 143 2.97 -15.08 -20.86
N GLY A 144 2.51 -13.84 -20.63
CA GLY A 144 1.37 -13.27 -21.33
C GLY A 144 1.77 -12.49 -22.58
N LEU A 145 2.86 -11.70 -22.54
CA LEU A 145 3.32 -10.90 -23.67
C LEU A 145 4.44 -11.57 -24.47
N GLY A 146 5.14 -12.54 -23.86
CA GLY A 146 6.15 -13.36 -24.52
C GLY A 146 7.53 -12.70 -24.63
N LYS A 147 8.45 -13.39 -25.39
CA LYS A 147 9.88 -13.09 -25.42
C LYS A 147 10.25 -11.65 -25.79
N LYS A 148 9.49 -11.01 -26.67
CA LYS A 148 9.74 -9.62 -27.10
C LYS A 148 9.64 -8.61 -25.97
N TRP A 149 8.90 -8.92 -24.92
CA TRP A 149 8.64 -8.04 -23.77
C TRP A 149 9.44 -8.40 -22.53
N MET A 150 10.37 -9.39 -22.61
CA MET A 150 11.18 -9.81 -21.45
C MET A 150 11.97 -8.67 -20.81
N TRP A 151 12.45 -7.71 -21.63
CA TRP A 151 13.15 -6.53 -21.10
C TRP A 151 12.30 -5.74 -20.11
N LEU A 152 10.97 -5.69 -20.35
CA LEU A 152 10.01 -5.01 -19.49
C LEU A 152 9.83 -5.76 -18.15
N ALA A 153 9.86 -7.11 -18.17
CA ALA A 153 9.82 -7.93 -16.97
C ALA A 153 11.08 -7.74 -16.12
N TYR A 154 12.26 -7.70 -16.75
CA TYR A 154 13.52 -7.41 -16.07
C TYR A 154 13.56 -5.99 -15.50
N ALA A 155 13.06 -5.00 -16.24
CA ALA A 155 12.96 -3.62 -15.77
C ALA A 155 12.07 -3.52 -14.51
N TYR A 156 10.89 -4.13 -14.55
CA TYR A 156 10.00 -4.19 -13.38
C TYR A 156 10.69 -4.79 -12.15
N ALA A 157 11.32 -5.95 -12.32
CA ALA A 157 11.98 -6.65 -11.23
C ALA A 157 13.18 -5.86 -10.67
N ALA A 158 13.96 -5.21 -11.54
CA ALA A 158 15.09 -4.37 -11.14
C ALA A 158 14.61 -3.14 -10.33
N PHE A 159 13.58 -2.45 -10.81
CA PHE A 159 12.98 -1.33 -10.06
C PHE A 159 12.42 -1.80 -8.72
N GLY A 160 11.78 -2.98 -8.68
CA GLY A 160 11.27 -3.58 -7.45
C GLY A 160 12.37 -3.82 -6.42
N VAL A 161 13.49 -4.42 -6.83
CA VAL A 161 14.65 -4.64 -5.95
C VAL A 161 15.20 -3.33 -5.39
N CYS A 162 15.25 -2.26 -6.19
CA CYS A 162 15.72 -0.95 -5.72
C CYS A 162 14.71 -0.26 -4.77
N ALA A 163 13.42 -0.37 -5.06
CA ALA A 163 12.37 0.28 -4.30
C ALA A 163 12.19 -0.29 -2.88
N VAL A 164 12.32 -1.61 -2.72
CA VAL A 164 11.96 -2.26 -1.45
C VAL A 164 12.86 -1.88 -0.28
N PHE A 165 14.13 -1.57 -0.53
CA PHE A 165 15.07 -1.21 0.54
C PHE A 165 14.74 0.12 1.21
N GLY A 166 14.27 1.11 0.46
CA GLY A 166 13.86 2.40 1.00
C GLY A 166 12.38 2.41 1.39
N THR A 167 11.48 2.41 0.38
CA THR A 167 10.02 2.54 0.60
C THR A 167 9.45 1.40 1.45
N GLY A 168 9.91 0.17 1.20
CA GLY A 168 9.42 -1.02 1.89
C GLY A 168 10.03 -1.27 3.27
N ASN A 169 11.24 -0.76 3.55
CA ASN A 169 11.97 -1.05 4.80
C ASN A 169 12.42 0.21 5.54
N ALA A 170 13.46 0.90 5.03
CA ALA A 170 14.14 1.94 5.80
C ALA A 170 13.20 3.06 6.27
N THR A 171 12.28 3.53 5.43
CA THR A 171 11.29 4.55 5.80
C THR A 171 10.29 4.06 6.83
N GLN A 172 9.91 2.79 6.77
CA GLN A 172 8.99 2.19 7.72
C GLN A 172 9.65 2.07 9.11
N VAL A 173 10.91 1.60 9.14
CA VAL A 173 11.67 1.52 10.40
C VAL A 173 11.91 2.90 11.00
N ASN A 174 12.25 3.89 10.18
CA ASN A 174 12.37 5.28 10.65
C ASN A 174 11.07 5.78 11.30
N THR A 175 9.92 5.46 10.71
CA THR A 175 8.62 5.80 11.30
C THR A 175 8.37 5.05 12.62
N ILE A 176 8.76 3.78 12.72
CA ILE A 176 8.66 3.02 13.98
C ILE A 176 9.51 3.64 15.07
N THR A 177 10.77 3.94 14.77
CA THR A 177 11.69 4.56 15.74
C THR A 177 11.19 5.93 16.20
N ALA A 178 10.72 6.77 15.28
CA ALA A 178 10.14 8.06 15.59
C ALA A 178 8.90 7.93 16.50
N ALA A 179 7.99 7.01 16.18
CA ALA A 179 6.78 6.78 16.97
C ALA A 179 7.09 6.30 18.41
N ILE A 180 7.99 5.33 18.55
CA ILE A 180 8.41 4.80 19.86
C ILE A 180 9.15 5.86 20.67
N SER A 181 10.12 6.54 20.05
CA SER A 181 10.94 7.56 20.72
C SER A 181 10.07 8.74 21.18
N THR A 182 9.11 9.18 20.36
CA THR A 182 8.15 10.23 20.75
C THR A 182 7.28 9.77 21.92
N ALA A 183 6.76 8.56 21.88
CA ALA A 183 5.96 8.02 22.98
C ALA A 183 6.76 7.94 24.28
N LEU A 184 7.99 7.44 24.25
CA LEU A 184 8.87 7.36 25.42
C LEU A 184 9.24 8.76 25.97
N ALA A 185 9.52 9.72 25.09
CA ALA A 185 9.83 11.08 25.47
C ALA A 185 8.64 11.78 26.15
N ASN A 186 7.42 11.57 25.67
CA ASN A 186 6.20 12.13 26.26
C ASN A 186 5.95 11.66 27.70
N TYR A 187 6.50 10.50 28.07
CA TYR A 187 6.44 9.95 29.43
C TYR A 187 7.74 10.18 30.23
N ASN A 188 8.68 10.98 29.73
CA ASN A 188 10.00 11.24 30.34
C ASN A 188 10.83 9.96 30.56
N LEU A 189 10.62 8.92 29.76
CA LEU A 189 11.35 7.65 29.82
C LEU A 189 12.59 7.62 28.91
N LEU A 190 12.71 8.58 28.00
CA LEU A 190 13.83 8.70 27.06
C LEU A 190 14.36 10.13 27.05
N SER A 191 15.63 10.31 27.38
CA SER A 191 16.31 11.61 27.23
C SER A 191 16.80 11.80 25.77
N PRO A 192 16.90 13.05 25.28
CA PRO A 192 17.41 13.35 23.95
C PRO A 192 18.80 12.75 23.65
N GLU A 193 19.65 12.68 24.65
CA GLU A 193 21.02 12.13 24.54
C GLU A 193 21.04 10.64 24.24
N ASN A 194 20.03 9.89 24.70
CA ASN A 194 19.92 8.44 24.52
C ASN A 194 19.10 8.04 23.30
N MET A 195 18.54 9.00 22.54
CA MET A 195 17.66 8.72 21.40
C MET A 195 18.34 7.91 20.32
N GLY A 196 19.60 8.22 19.98
CA GLY A 196 20.37 7.48 19.00
C GLY A 196 20.61 6.01 19.39
N THR A 197 20.93 5.76 20.65
CA THR A 197 21.12 4.39 21.18
C THR A 197 19.79 3.62 21.18
N SER A 198 18.70 4.27 21.59
CA SER A 198 17.36 3.67 21.55
C SER A 198 16.97 3.27 20.11
N ASN A 199 17.16 4.17 19.16
CA ASN A 199 16.86 3.90 17.75
C ASN A 199 17.68 2.72 17.21
N LEU A 200 18.97 2.62 17.54
CA LEU A 200 19.82 1.50 17.16
C LEU A 200 19.28 0.17 17.73
N ILE A 201 18.93 0.15 19.02
CA ILE A 201 18.37 -1.06 19.67
C ILE A 201 17.07 -1.48 18.97
N ILE A 202 16.17 -0.53 18.71
CA ILE A 202 14.91 -0.77 18.00
C ILE A 202 15.21 -1.34 16.59
N GLY A 203 16.15 -0.74 15.85
CA GLY A 203 16.54 -1.19 14.52
C GLY A 203 17.08 -2.62 14.52
N VAL A 204 17.93 -2.99 15.49
CA VAL A 204 18.46 -4.35 15.63
C VAL A 204 17.36 -5.35 15.97
N VAL A 205 16.44 -5.01 16.87
CA VAL A 205 15.29 -5.86 17.21
C VAL A 205 14.40 -6.08 16.00
N ILE A 206 14.06 -5.02 15.26
CA ILE A 206 13.26 -5.13 14.03
C ILE A 206 13.99 -6.00 13.00
N ALA A 207 15.28 -5.76 12.76
CA ALA A 207 16.07 -6.54 11.82
C ALA A 207 16.05 -8.04 12.16
N ALA A 208 16.21 -8.39 13.43
CA ALA A 208 16.17 -9.78 13.89
C ALA A 208 14.79 -10.42 13.67
N VAL A 209 13.70 -9.72 14.03
CA VAL A 209 12.33 -10.24 13.87
C VAL A 209 11.95 -10.36 12.39
N VAL A 210 12.30 -9.36 11.57
CA VAL A 210 12.08 -9.40 10.11
C VAL A 210 12.82 -10.57 9.48
N ALA A 211 14.11 -10.76 9.83
CA ALA A 211 14.91 -11.89 9.34
C ALA A 211 14.27 -13.24 9.71
N LEU A 212 13.85 -13.42 10.95
CA LEU A 212 13.17 -14.63 11.40
C LEU A 212 11.90 -14.92 10.60
N ILE A 213 11.12 -13.89 10.26
CA ILE A 213 9.88 -14.07 9.50
C ILE A 213 10.18 -14.38 8.04
N LEU A 214 11.02 -13.59 7.38
CA LEU A 214 11.31 -13.72 5.94
C LEU A 214 12.05 -15.02 5.61
N ILE A 215 13.01 -15.44 6.45
CA ILE A 215 13.72 -16.72 6.28
C ILE A 215 12.76 -17.91 6.42
N GLY A 216 11.69 -17.77 7.19
CA GLY A 216 10.64 -18.77 7.31
C GLY A 216 9.75 -18.93 6.07
N GLY A 217 9.99 -18.13 5.01
CA GLY A 217 9.32 -18.24 3.72
C GLY A 217 7.85 -17.84 3.73
N ILE A 218 7.18 -18.10 2.59
CA ILE A 218 5.82 -17.60 2.32
C ILE A 218 4.77 -18.04 3.35
N LYS A 219 4.87 -19.27 3.89
CA LYS A 219 3.95 -19.78 4.90
C LYS A 219 4.01 -18.97 6.19
N ARG A 220 5.24 -18.62 6.65
CA ARG A 220 5.42 -17.83 7.87
C ARG A 220 4.96 -16.38 7.66
N ILE A 221 5.30 -15.79 6.52
CA ILE A 221 4.84 -14.44 6.13
C ILE A 221 3.30 -14.40 6.14
N GLY A 222 2.64 -15.35 5.49
CA GLY A 222 1.19 -15.44 5.44
C GLY A 222 0.56 -15.62 6.82
N SER A 223 1.13 -16.50 7.68
CA SER A 223 0.64 -16.73 9.04
C SER A 223 0.77 -15.53 9.98
N VAL A 224 1.83 -14.73 9.82
CA VAL A 224 2.00 -13.48 10.58
C VAL A 224 1.03 -12.43 10.07
N SER A 225 0.94 -12.24 8.76
CA SER A 225 0.08 -11.22 8.13
C SER A 225 -1.41 -11.45 8.43
N GLU A 226 -1.89 -12.71 8.41
CA GLU A 226 -3.30 -13.02 8.68
C GLU A 226 -3.75 -12.70 10.10
N LYS A 227 -2.81 -12.60 11.05
CA LYS A 227 -3.10 -12.21 12.45
C LYS A 227 -2.90 -10.73 12.67
N LEU A 228 -1.80 -10.19 12.15
CA LEU A 228 -1.40 -8.80 12.39
C LEU A 228 -2.35 -7.82 11.67
N VAL A 229 -2.66 -8.07 10.40
CA VAL A 229 -3.44 -7.12 9.59
C VAL A 229 -4.87 -6.91 10.07
N PRO A 230 -5.67 -7.97 10.33
CA PRO A 230 -7.01 -7.76 10.88
C PRO A 230 -6.99 -7.09 12.26
N LEU A 231 -6.01 -7.44 13.12
CA LEU A 231 -5.89 -6.85 14.45
C LEU A 231 -5.60 -5.35 14.36
N MET A 232 -4.57 -4.94 13.58
CA MET A 232 -4.20 -3.53 13.46
C MET A 232 -5.31 -2.71 12.82
N ALA A 233 -5.94 -3.23 11.76
CA ALA A 233 -7.06 -2.55 11.09
C ALA A 233 -8.27 -2.38 12.02
N LEU A 234 -8.63 -3.44 12.77
CA LEU A 234 -9.73 -3.39 13.72
C LEU A 234 -9.49 -2.34 14.82
N LEU A 235 -8.31 -2.35 15.42
CA LEU A 235 -7.95 -1.38 16.46
C LEU A 235 -8.02 0.05 15.93
N TYR A 236 -7.47 0.30 14.75
CA TYR A 236 -7.51 1.62 14.12
C TYR A 236 -8.94 2.08 13.79
N ILE A 237 -9.76 1.17 13.23
CA ILE A 237 -11.17 1.45 12.92
C ILE A 237 -11.97 1.75 14.19
N ILE A 238 -11.77 1.01 15.27
CA ILE A 238 -12.48 1.25 16.54
C ILE A 238 -12.20 2.65 17.06
N LEU A 239 -10.93 3.09 17.06
CA LEU A 239 -10.59 4.44 17.49
C LEU A 239 -11.14 5.51 16.55
N GLY A 240 -11.02 5.30 15.24
CA GLY A 240 -11.54 6.25 14.25
C GLY A 240 -13.05 6.39 14.34
N VAL A 241 -13.78 5.28 14.45
CA VAL A 241 -15.25 5.28 14.61
C VAL A 241 -15.64 5.93 15.94
N GLY A 242 -14.92 5.66 17.03
CA GLY A 242 -15.15 6.31 18.32
C GLY A 242 -15.03 7.83 18.21
N LEU A 243 -14.00 8.34 17.52
CA LEU A 243 -13.84 9.77 17.28
C LEU A 243 -14.99 10.35 16.43
N ILE A 244 -15.40 9.65 15.38
CA ILE A 244 -16.53 10.07 14.52
C ILE A 244 -17.79 10.18 15.36
N ILE A 245 -18.08 9.21 16.24
CA ILE A 245 -19.25 9.23 17.13
C ILE A 245 -19.17 10.41 18.10
N MET A 246 -18.00 10.69 18.69
CA MET A 246 -17.80 11.80 19.60
C MET A 246 -17.95 13.19 18.94
N LYS A 247 -17.74 13.28 17.63
CA LYS A 247 -17.82 14.51 16.82
C LYS A 247 -18.87 14.41 15.72
N ILE A 248 -19.92 13.65 15.95
CA ILE A 248 -20.97 13.35 14.95
C ILE A 248 -21.66 14.63 14.43
N ASP A 249 -21.75 15.65 15.24
CA ASP A 249 -22.29 16.98 14.92
C ASP A 249 -21.50 17.67 13.79
N ARG A 250 -20.19 17.40 13.67
CA ARG A 250 -19.31 18.00 12.65
C ARG A 250 -19.27 17.22 11.34
N VAL A 251 -19.73 15.97 11.31
CA VAL A 251 -19.67 15.10 10.13
C VAL A 251 -20.29 15.72 8.88
N PRO A 252 -21.51 16.32 8.92
CA PRO A 252 -22.08 16.95 7.74
C PRO A 252 -21.23 18.10 7.18
N ALA A 253 -20.65 18.94 8.05
CA ALA A 253 -19.79 20.05 7.65
C ALA A 253 -18.47 19.55 7.04
N VAL A 254 -17.87 18.50 7.60
CA VAL A 254 -16.64 17.89 7.07
C VAL A 254 -16.90 17.24 5.71
N LEU A 255 -17.99 16.49 5.53
CA LEU A 255 -18.36 15.95 4.23
C LEU A 255 -18.60 17.07 3.20
N ALA A 256 -19.32 18.13 3.57
CA ALA A 256 -19.48 19.29 2.70
C ALA A 256 -18.14 19.91 2.30
N SER A 257 -17.18 20.05 3.24
CA SER A 257 -15.85 20.58 2.96
C SER A 257 -15.04 19.68 2.02
N ILE A 258 -15.18 18.35 2.11
CA ILE A 258 -14.55 17.39 1.19
C ILE A 258 -15.10 17.59 -0.23
N PHE A 259 -16.42 17.60 -0.41
CA PHE A 259 -17.02 17.77 -1.74
C PHE A 259 -16.79 19.16 -2.31
N GLN A 260 -16.96 20.22 -1.52
CA GLN A 260 -16.68 21.59 -1.96
C GLN A 260 -15.20 21.78 -2.27
N GLY A 261 -14.31 21.29 -1.39
CA GLY A 261 -12.86 21.40 -1.56
C GLY A 261 -12.32 20.61 -2.75
N ALA A 262 -13.04 19.59 -3.23
CA ALA A 262 -12.64 18.83 -4.41
C ALA A 262 -12.61 19.68 -5.69
N PHE A 263 -13.49 20.66 -5.81
CA PHE A 263 -13.67 21.49 -7.01
C PHE A 263 -13.32 22.95 -6.77
N THR A 264 -13.50 23.44 -5.55
CA THR A 264 -13.19 24.81 -5.12
C THR A 264 -12.39 24.83 -3.81
N PRO A 265 -11.13 24.30 -3.82
CA PRO A 265 -10.36 24.15 -2.59
C PRO A 265 -10.04 25.50 -1.91
N SER A 266 -9.92 26.57 -2.68
CA SER A 266 -9.70 27.91 -2.12
C SER A 266 -10.81 28.36 -1.16
N ALA A 267 -12.06 27.94 -1.38
CA ALA A 267 -13.20 28.28 -0.54
C ALA A 267 -13.14 27.63 0.85
N VAL A 268 -12.45 26.50 1.00
CA VAL A 268 -12.36 25.75 2.27
C VAL A 268 -10.98 25.84 2.93
N THR A 269 -9.99 26.43 2.25
CA THR A 269 -8.60 26.56 2.75
C THR A 269 -8.18 28.01 2.92
N GLY A 270 -9.14 28.96 2.89
CA GLY A 270 -8.81 30.39 2.97
C GLY A 270 -7.94 30.90 1.82
N GLY A 271 -8.04 30.30 0.65
CA GLY A 271 -7.27 30.68 -0.53
C GLY A 271 -5.88 30.05 -0.64
N VAL A 272 -5.40 29.33 0.38
CA VAL A 272 -4.06 28.72 0.37
C VAL A 272 -3.91 27.68 -0.72
N VAL A 273 -4.92 26.80 -0.91
CA VAL A 273 -4.96 25.85 -2.03
C VAL A 273 -5.72 26.49 -3.19
N GLY A 274 -4.98 27.14 -4.09
CA GLY A 274 -5.55 28.00 -5.14
C GLY A 274 -6.20 27.26 -6.32
N SER A 275 -5.96 25.96 -6.49
CA SER A 275 -6.40 25.23 -7.68
C SER A 275 -6.91 23.84 -7.35
N PHE A 276 -8.03 23.43 -7.98
CA PHE A 276 -8.54 22.07 -7.87
C PHE A 276 -7.54 21.01 -8.39
N PHE A 277 -6.66 21.36 -9.31
CA PHE A 277 -5.59 20.46 -9.76
C PHE A 277 -4.62 20.09 -8.65
N VAL A 278 -4.34 21.00 -7.71
CA VAL A 278 -3.51 20.72 -6.54
C VAL A 278 -4.19 19.69 -5.65
N SER A 279 -5.48 19.89 -5.37
CA SER A 279 -6.29 18.95 -4.59
C SER A 279 -6.37 17.58 -5.27
N MET A 280 -6.69 17.56 -6.56
CA MET A 280 -6.76 16.34 -7.37
C MET A 280 -5.42 15.59 -7.42
N LYS A 281 -4.33 16.28 -7.74
CA LYS A 281 -2.99 15.67 -7.82
C LYS A 281 -2.60 15.01 -6.49
N ASN A 282 -2.75 15.73 -5.38
CA ASN A 282 -2.37 15.20 -4.07
C ASN A 282 -3.29 14.05 -3.64
N GLY A 283 -4.61 14.16 -3.87
CA GLY A 283 -5.54 13.10 -3.55
C GLY A 283 -5.28 11.82 -4.35
N VAL A 284 -5.19 11.92 -5.68
CA VAL A 284 -4.93 10.77 -6.56
C VAL A 284 -3.57 10.14 -6.28
N SER A 285 -2.50 10.95 -6.21
CA SER A 285 -1.14 10.45 -5.96
C SER A 285 -1.06 9.70 -4.63
N ARG A 286 -1.60 10.26 -3.55
CA ARG A 286 -1.55 9.62 -2.23
C ARG A 286 -2.50 8.43 -2.13
N GLY A 287 -3.63 8.44 -2.84
CA GLY A 287 -4.50 7.27 -2.97
C GLY A 287 -3.80 6.09 -3.65
N ILE A 288 -3.14 6.34 -4.78
CA ILE A 288 -2.37 5.32 -5.52
C ILE A 288 -1.18 4.83 -4.69
N PHE A 289 -0.46 5.74 -4.03
CA PHE A 289 0.67 5.39 -3.17
C PHE A 289 0.23 4.47 -2.02
N SER A 290 -0.96 4.68 -1.45
CA SER A 290 -1.51 3.86 -0.37
C SER A 290 -1.92 2.47 -0.87
N ASN A 291 -2.79 2.39 -1.88
CA ASN A 291 -3.38 1.12 -2.33
C ASN A 291 -2.54 0.35 -3.36
N GLU A 292 -1.47 0.95 -3.86
CA GLU A 292 -0.55 0.35 -4.84
C GLU A 292 -1.23 -0.16 -6.13
N ALA A 293 -2.43 0.32 -6.47
CA ALA A 293 -3.11 -0.06 -7.70
C ALA A 293 -2.43 0.61 -8.90
N GLY A 294 -1.99 -0.20 -9.85
CA GLY A 294 -1.17 0.25 -10.98
C GLY A 294 0.32 0.00 -10.80
N LEU A 295 0.79 -0.30 -9.58
CA LEU A 295 2.18 -0.73 -9.33
C LEU A 295 2.38 -2.23 -9.57
N GLY A 296 1.32 -3.03 -9.41
CA GLY A 296 1.38 -4.49 -9.58
C GLY A 296 1.93 -5.26 -8.39
N THR A 297 2.45 -4.60 -7.38
CA THR A 297 3.15 -5.17 -6.22
C THR A 297 2.29 -6.18 -5.45
N GLY A 298 1.07 -5.80 -5.05
CA GLY A 298 0.15 -6.67 -4.32
C GLY A 298 -0.18 -7.97 -5.08
N SER A 299 -0.13 -7.96 -6.40
CA SER A 299 -0.37 -9.15 -7.23
C SER A 299 0.66 -10.25 -7.01
N ILE A 300 1.88 -9.91 -6.52
CA ILE A 300 2.95 -10.87 -6.16
C ILE A 300 2.50 -11.75 -4.99
N ALA A 301 1.93 -11.15 -3.94
CA ALA A 301 1.40 -11.90 -2.81
C ALA A 301 0.19 -12.76 -3.20
N HIS A 302 -0.72 -12.21 -3.99
CA HIS A 302 -1.90 -12.92 -4.46
C HIS A 302 -1.58 -14.11 -5.37
N ALA A 303 -0.48 -14.07 -6.11
CA ALA A 303 -0.03 -15.21 -6.94
C ALA A 303 0.29 -16.45 -6.10
N CYS A 304 0.70 -16.28 -4.83
CA CYS A 304 1.02 -17.38 -3.92
C CYS A 304 -0.24 -18.08 -3.35
N ALA A 305 -1.46 -17.59 -3.63
CA ALA A 305 -2.70 -18.14 -3.09
C ALA A 305 -3.00 -19.54 -3.64
N ASP A 306 -3.41 -20.46 -2.76
CA ASP A 306 -3.91 -21.80 -3.16
C ASP A 306 -5.31 -21.68 -3.80
N THR A 307 -5.34 -21.34 -5.07
CA THR A 307 -6.56 -21.21 -5.86
C THR A 307 -6.31 -21.57 -7.32
N ARG A 308 -7.30 -22.21 -7.95
CA ARG A 308 -7.33 -22.46 -9.40
C ARG A 308 -8.24 -21.49 -10.16
N LYS A 309 -8.81 -20.49 -9.45
CA LYS A 309 -9.80 -19.56 -10.02
C LYS A 309 -9.23 -18.13 -10.00
N PRO A 310 -8.53 -17.66 -11.07
CA PRO A 310 -7.88 -16.35 -11.13
C PRO A 310 -8.85 -15.20 -10.83
N VAL A 311 -10.02 -15.19 -11.46
CA VAL A 311 -11.04 -14.14 -11.28
C VAL A 311 -11.52 -14.07 -9.83
N LYS A 312 -11.66 -15.23 -9.17
CA LYS A 312 -12.05 -15.25 -7.77
C LYS A 312 -10.99 -14.64 -6.85
N GLN A 313 -9.70 -14.85 -7.15
CA GLN A 313 -8.62 -14.17 -6.45
C GLN A 313 -8.58 -12.68 -6.80
N GLY A 314 -8.87 -12.32 -8.05
CA GLY A 314 -9.04 -10.93 -8.46
C GLY A 314 -10.06 -10.16 -7.63
N MET A 315 -11.14 -10.81 -7.17
CA MET A 315 -12.12 -10.17 -6.27
C MET A 315 -11.51 -9.77 -4.92
N PHE A 316 -10.48 -10.47 -4.44
CA PHE A 316 -9.73 -10.05 -3.26
C PHE A 316 -8.94 -8.76 -3.50
N GLY A 317 -8.49 -8.49 -4.75
CA GLY A 317 -7.88 -7.21 -5.10
C GLY A 317 -8.86 -6.03 -5.01
N ILE A 318 -10.14 -6.24 -5.35
CA ILE A 318 -11.19 -5.21 -5.12
C ILE A 318 -11.32 -4.93 -3.61
N PHE A 319 -11.38 -5.98 -2.80
CA PHE A 319 -11.47 -5.85 -1.34
C PHE A 319 -10.25 -5.16 -0.74
N GLU A 320 -9.05 -5.48 -1.22
CA GLU A 320 -7.79 -4.88 -0.78
C GLU A 320 -7.82 -3.35 -0.91
N VAL A 321 -8.10 -2.83 -2.11
CA VAL A 321 -8.17 -1.38 -2.36
C VAL A 321 -9.32 -0.73 -1.58
N PHE A 322 -10.46 -1.41 -1.46
CA PHE A 322 -11.59 -0.93 -0.67
C PHE A 322 -11.21 -0.77 0.81
N MET A 323 -10.59 -1.78 1.41
CA MET A 323 -10.16 -1.73 2.82
C MET A 323 -9.08 -0.67 3.03
N ASP A 324 -8.08 -0.63 2.16
CA ASP A 324 -6.97 0.31 2.27
C ASP A 324 -7.46 1.76 2.17
N THR A 325 -8.10 2.12 1.07
CA THR A 325 -8.35 3.54 0.77
C THR A 325 -9.75 3.98 1.20
N ILE A 326 -10.81 3.20 0.86
CA ILE A 326 -12.16 3.64 1.21
C ILE A 326 -12.41 3.54 2.71
N ILE A 327 -11.84 2.54 3.39
CA ILE A 327 -12.02 2.39 4.85
C ILE A 327 -10.89 3.10 5.61
N ILE A 328 -9.66 2.63 5.52
CA ILE A 328 -8.58 3.10 6.42
C ILE A 328 -8.18 4.55 6.11
N CYS A 329 -7.95 4.92 4.85
CA CYS A 329 -7.62 6.32 4.54
C CYS A 329 -8.77 7.28 4.86
N THR A 330 -10.03 6.86 4.66
CA THR A 330 -11.18 7.68 5.08
C THR A 330 -11.24 7.84 6.59
N MET A 331 -10.93 6.78 7.37
CA MET A 331 -10.83 6.90 8.83
C MET A 331 -9.82 7.98 9.21
N THR A 332 -8.62 7.96 8.63
CA THR A 332 -7.59 8.96 8.88
C THR A 332 -8.06 10.38 8.51
N ALA A 333 -8.68 10.51 7.34
CA ALA A 333 -9.20 11.80 6.89
C ALA A 333 -10.25 12.35 7.86
N MET A 334 -11.18 11.50 8.32
CA MET A 334 -12.19 11.89 9.29
C MET A 334 -11.58 12.26 10.64
N VAL A 335 -10.56 11.54 11.10
CA VAL A 335 -9.81 11.87 12.33
C VAL A 335 -9.20 13.28 12.22
N VAL A 336 -8.48 13.56 11.13
CA VAL A 336 -7.84 14.87 10.94
C VAL A 336 -8.87 16.00 10.83
N LEU A 337 -9.93 15.81 10.05
CA LEU A 337 -10.90 16.87 9.75
C LEU A 337 -11.94 17.10 10.87
N LEU A 338 -12.33 16.06 11.62
CA LEU A 338 -13.34 16.18 12.70
C LEU A 338 -12.74 16.64 14.03
N SER A 339 -11.47 16.30 14.29
CA SER A 339 -10.82 16.55 15.59
C SER A 339 -10.77 18.03 15.98
N GLY A 340 -10.71 18.92 14.99
CA GLY A 340 -10.46 20.33 15.19
C GLY A 340 -8.98 20.67 15.43
N VAL A 341 -8.07 19.73 15.08
CA VAL A 341 -6.64 20.01 15.06
C VAL A 341 -6.33 21.13 14.07
N ASP A 342 -5.40 21.99 14.40
CA ASP A 342 -4.98 23.07 13.51
C ASP A 342 -4.20 22.50 12.32
N ILE A 343 -4.68 22.78 11.10
CA ILE A 343 -4.09 22.33 9.86
C ILE A 343 -3.43 23.51 9.17
N THR A 344 -2.10 23.52 9.11
CA THR A 344 -1.37 24.54 8.35
C THR A 344 -1.38 24.16 6.87
N PHE A 345 -2.40 24.60 6.13
CA PHE A 345 -2.50 24.36 4.70
C PHE A 345 -1.31 24.90 3.91
N GLY A 346 -0.89 24.20 2.85
CA GLY A 346 0.27 24.55 2.04
C GLY A 346 1.60 24.08 2.60
N LYS A 347 1.67 23.57 3.84
CA LYS A 347 2.86 22.96 4.43
C LYS A 347 2.74 21.45 4.48
N ALA A 348 3.86 20.76 4.23
CA ALA A 348 3.90 19.32 4.37
C ALA A 348 3.59 18.91 5.82
N ALA A 349 2.74 17.89 5.96
CA ALA A 349 2.44 17.25 7.23
C ALA A 349 2.56 15.73 7.06
N GLY A 350 2.83 15.06 8.18
CA GLY A 350 2.99 13.61 8.23
C GLY A 350 2.06 12.97 9.26
N ALA A 351 2.52 11.89 9.87
CA ALA A 351 1.76 11.15 10.88
C ALA A 351 1.43 11.98 12.14
N GLU A 352 2.27 12.97 12.45
CA GLU A 352 2.10 13.87 13.59
C GLU A 352 0.75 14.60 13.57
N LEU A 353 0.25 14.97 12.39
CA LEU A 353 -1.05 15.62 12.25
C LEU A 353 -2.20 14.66 12.62
N THR A 354 -2.11 13.41 12.22
CA THR A 354 -3.10 12.38 12.58
C THR A 354 -3.05 12.05 14.07
N ILE A 355 -1.84 11.92 14.64
CA ILE A 355 -1.63 11.68 16.07
C ILE A 355 -2.21 12.83 16.89
N SER A 356 -1.92 14.07 16.49
CA SER A 356 -2.49 15.28 17.11
C SER A 356 -4.01 15.29 17.02
N GLY A 357 -4.59 14.86 15.89
CA GLY A 357 -6.02 14.72 15.74
C GLY A 357 -6.64 13.77 16.77
N PHE A 358 -6.06 12.60 16.96
CA PHE A 358 -6.50 11.67 18.01
C PHE A 358 -6.30 12.24 19.41
N THR A 359 -5.15 12.84 19.68
CA THR A 359 -4.81 13.40 21.01
C THR A 359 -5.74 14.55 21.40
N THR A 360 -6.13 15.40 20.43
CA THR A 360 -7.07 16.51 20.66
C THR A 360 -8.43 16.02 21.18
N VAL A 361 -8.89 14.84 20.75
CA VAL A 361 -10.20 14.30 21.11
C VAL A 361 -10.15 13.36 22.31
N TYR A 362 -9.13 12.47 22.36
CA TYR A 362 -9.03 11.43 23.38
C TYR A 362 -8.11 11.79 24.55
N GLY A 363 -7.29 12.84 24.41
CA GLY A 363 -6.27 13.19 25.39
C GLY A 363 -4.96 12.41 25.19
N ASN A 364 -3.97 12.69 26.03
CA ASN A 364 -2.58 12.20 25.85
C ASN A 364 -2.41 10.69 25.94
N TRP A 365 -3.30 9.97 26.61
CA TRP A 365 -3.20 8.51 26.74
C TRP A 365 -3.24 7.79 25.38
N VAL A 366 -3.93 8.37 24.40
CA VAL A 366 -4.05 7.77 23.05
C VAL A 366 -2.71 7.77 22.30
N SER A 367 -1.73 8.56 22.72
CA SER A 367 -0.41 8.61 22.09
C SER A 367 0.32 7.25 22.13
N ILE A 368 0.16 6.48 23.20
CA ILE A 368 0.70 5.10 23.30
C ILE A 368 0.01 4.22 22.26
N PHE A 369 -1.30 4.33 22.16
CA PHE A 369 -2.08 3.50 21.25
C PHE A 369 -1.77 3.83 19.79
N THR A 370 -1.63 5.10 19.44
CA THR A 370 -1.24 5.53 18.09
C THR A 370 0.18 5.10 17.76
N ALA A 371 1.10 5.11 18.72
CA ALA A 371 2.46 4.57 18.55
C ALA A 371 2.42 3.06 18.25
N ILE A 372 1.64 2.28 19.02
CA ILE A 372 1.46 0.84 18.76
C ILE A 372 0.85 0.61 17.38
N ALA A 373 -0.18 1.36 16.99
CA ALA A 373 -0.77 1.28 15.68
C ALA A 373 0.27 1.56 14.58
N MET A 374 1.04 2.64 14.69
CA MET A 374 2.11 2.97 13.74
C MET A 374 3.16 1.87 13.63
N VAL A 375 3.56 1.27 14.76
CA VAL A 375 4.49 0.13 14.78
C VAL A 375 3.90 -1.05 14.00
N CYS A 376 2.64 -1.41 14.26
CA CYS A 376 1.98 -2.52 13.57
C CYS A 376 1.86 -2.26 12.06
N PHE A 377 1.43 -1.05 11.66
CA PHE A 377 1.28 -0.67 10.26
C PHE A 377 2.63 -0.67 9.51
N ALA A 378 3.65 -0.03 10.08
CA ALA A 378 4.96 0.02 9.47
C ALA A 378 5.64 -1.35 9.43
N PHE A 379 5.54 -2.14 10.50
CA PHE A 379 6.12 -3.47 10.58
C PHE A 379 5.47 -4.46 9.60
N SER A 380 4.14 -4.40 9.44
CA SER A 380 3.45 -5.22 8.43
C SER A 380 3.93 -4.87 7.02
N THR A 381 4.15 -3.58 6.72
CA THR A 381 4.68 -3.13 5.42
C THR A 381 6.07 -3.68 5.17
N ILE A 382 6.97 -3.68 6.17
CA ILE A 382 8.31 -4.27 6.03
C ILE A 382 8.22 -5.75 5.61
N ILE A 383 7.33 -6.52 6.22
CA ILE A 383 7.18 -7.94 5.91
C ILE A 383 6.61 -8.14 4.51
N GLY A 384 5.57 -7.40 4.12
CA GLY A 384 4.93 -7.50 2.80
C GLY A 384 5.88 -7.12 1.67
N TRP A 385 6.57 -6.00 1.80
CA TRP A 385 7.57 -5.54 0.83
C TRP A 385 8.80 -6.43 0.78
N GLY A 386 9.19 -7.06 1.89
CA GLY A 386 10.24 -8.07 1.92
C GLY A 386 9.95 -9.25 0.99
N LEU A 387 8.68 -9.72 0.97
CA LEU A 387 8.24 -10.72 0.00
C LEU A 387 8.36 -10.21 -1.45
N TYR A 388 7.89 -8.98 -1.73
CA TYR A 388 7.93 -8.43 -3.07
C TYR A 388 9.37 -8.31 -3.60
N GLY A 389 10.28 -7.80 -2.78
CA GLY A 389 11.69 -7.70 -3.12
C GLY A 389 12.36 -9.05 -3.34
N ALA A 390 12.08 -10.03 -2.47
CA ALA A 390 12.60 -11.38 -2.60
C ALA A 390 12.15 -12.03 -3.92
N ARG A 391 10.88 -11.88 -4.31
CA ARG A 391 10.34 -12.40 -5.58
C ARG A 391 10.88 -11.66 -6.82
N CYS A 392 11.13 -10.35 -6.72
CA CYS A 392 11.82 -9.60 -7.78
C CYS A 392 13.28 -10.04 -7.92
N ALA A 393 13.99 -10.20 -6.82
CA ALA A 393 15.39 -10.68 -6.83
C ALA A 393 15.50 -12.12 -7.36
N GLU A 394 14.58 -13.00 -6.96
CA GLU A 394 14.46 -14.37 -7.44
C GLU A 394 14.27 -14.43 -8.97
N PHE A 395 13.42 -13.57 -9.53
CA PHE A 395 13.22 -13.48 -10.97
C PHE A 395 14.47 -13.05 -11.73
N LEU A 396 15.29 -12.14 -11.15
CA LEU A 396 16.51 -11.64 -11.78
C LEU A 396 17.70 -12.62 -11.66
N PHE A 397 17.86 -13.24 -10.50
CA PHE A 397 19.09 -13.94 -10.12
C PHE A 397 18.88 -15.44 -9.80
N GLY A 398 17.64 -15.90 -9.88
CA GLY A 398 17.25 -17.28 -9.57
C GLY A 398 17.01 -17.53 -8.07
N ASP A 399 16.52 -18.72 -7.74
CA ASP A 399 15.99 -19.05 -6.40
C ASP A 399 17.01 -18.91 -5.25
N LYS A 400 18.29 -19.17 -5.54
CA LYS A 400 19.38 -19.13 -4.53
C LYS A 400 19.59 -17.76 -3.88
N ILE A 401 19.16 -16.67 -4.55
CA ILE A 401 19.33 -15.30 -4.04
C ILE A 401 18.38 -14.97 -2.90
N THR A 402 17.27 -15.70 -2.74
CA THR A 402 16.20 -15.37 -1.81
C THR A 402 16.69 -15.25 -0.36
N LYS A 403 17.49 -16.20 0.11
CA LYS A 403 18.03 -16.17 1.48
C LYS A 403 19.03 -15.03 1.71
N PRO A 404 20.08 -14.85 0.87
CA PRO A 404 20.97 -13.69 0.99
C PRO A 404 20.23 -12.36 0.90
N PHE A 405 19.26 -12.25 -0.01
CA PHE A 405 18.43 -11.06 -0.16
C PHE A 405 17.65 -10.74 1.13
N ASN A 406 16.97 -11.74 1.72
CA ASN A 406 16.21 -11.56 2.95
C ASN A 406 17.08 -11.11 4.12
N ILE A 407 18.32 -11.61 4.21
CA ILE A 407 19.29 -11.16 5.21
C ILE A 407 19.70 -9.72 4.96
N ALA A 408 20.12 -9.37 3.74
CA ALA A 408 20.51 -8.01 3.38
C ALA A 408 19.34 -7.02 3.61
N TYR A 409 18.13 -7.39 3.18
CA TYR A 409 16.92 -6.60 3.40
C TYR A 409 16.66 -6.35 4.89
N SER A 410 16.78 -7.38 5.73
CA SER A 410 16.59 -7.25 7.17
C SER A 410 17.62 -6.33 7.82
N LEU A 411 18.89 -6.39 7.39
CA LEU A 411 19.96 -5.53 7.92
C LEU A 411 19.73 -4.04 7.59
N VAL A 412 19.07 -3.73 6.49
CA VAL A 412 18.70 -2.34 6.13
C VAL A 412 17.78 -1.70 7.18
N SER A 413 17.05 -2.49 7.96
CA SER A 413 16.28 -1.98 9.11
C SER A 413 17.15 -1.22 10.13
N ILE A 414 18.40 -1.65 10.33
CA ILE A 414 19.34 -0.95 11.24
C ILE A 414 19.71 0.41 10.65
N VAL A 415 19.94 0.47 9.33
CA VAL A 415 20.23 1.73 8.63
C VAL A 415 19.03 2.67 8.70
N GLY A 416 17.82 2.14 8.45
CA GLY A 416 16.57 2.91 8.54
C GLY A 416 16.30 3.50 9.92
N ALA A 417 16.78 2.82 10.98
CA ALA A 417 16.64 3.30 12.35
C ALA A 417 17.61 4.43 12.73
N THR A 418 18.76 4.52 12.06
CA THR A 418 19.91 5.33 12.55
C THR A 418 20.32 6.46 11.62
N VAL A 419 19.90 6.45 10.35
CA VAL A 419 20.35 7.41 9.32
C VAL A 419 19.18 8.32 8.90
N ASP A 420 19.51 9.59 8.61
CA ASP A 420 18.55 10.48 7.92
C ASP A 420 18.33 10.01 6.49
N LEU A 421 17.09 9.70 6.18
CA LEU A 421 16.70 8.98 4.96
C LEU A 421 16.31 9.89 3.79
N GLY A 422 16.40 11.23 3.90
CA GLY A 422 15.83 12.14 2.93
C GLY A 422 16.12 11.81 1.46
N LEU A 423 17.40 11.60 1.10
CA LEU A 423 17.79 11.24 -0.27
C LEU A 423 17.45 9.78 -0.62
N ILE A 424 17.67 8.85 0.34
CA ILE A 424 17.41 7.41 0.13
C ILE A 424 15.92 7.20 -0.12
N TRP A 425 15.07 7.88 0.62
CA TRP A 425 13.62 7.84 0.40
C TRP A 425 13.25 8.36 -0.97
N GLY A 426 13.74 9.54 -1.37
CA GLY A 426 13.46 10.11 -2.69
C GLY A 426 13.84 9.16 -3.82
N ILE A 427 15.01 8.54 -3.76
CA ILE A 427 15.47 7.57 -4.77
C ILE A 427 14.57 6.32 -4.79
N SER A 428 14.26 5.77 -3.63
CA SER A 428 13.42 4.57 -3.51
C SER A 428 11.99 4.83 -4.01
N ASP A 429 11.42 5.99 -3.70
CA ASP A 429 10.11 6.42 -4.17
C ASP A 429 10.07 6.61 -5.69
N THR A 430 11.15 7.11 -6.29
CA THR A 430 11.31 7.20 -7.74
C THR A 430 11.30 5.82 -8.39
N PHE A 431 12.04 4.85 -7.87
CA PHE A 431 12.01 3.48 -8.37
C PHE A 431 10.65 2.80 -8.18
N ASN A 432 9.99 3.06 -7.06
CA ASN A 432 8.62 2.62 -6.82
C ASN A 432 7.67 3.14 -7.90
N GLY A 433 7.76 4.43 -8.24
CA GLY A 433 7.01 5.02 -9.33
C GLY A 433 7.34 4.39 -10.70
N PHE A 434 8.60 4.09 -10.98
CA PHE A 434 8.99 3.45 -12.24
C PHE A 434 8.41 2.04 -12.43
N MET A 435 8.11 1.30 -11.36
CA MET A 435 7.42 -0.01 -11.46
C MET A 435 6.06 0.10 -12.14
N THR A 436 5.41 1.25 -12.04
CA THR A 436 4.09 1.52 -12.64
C THR A 436 4.11 1.38 -14.16
N VAL A 437 5.16 1.84 -14.82
CA VAL A 437 5.24 1.88 -16.29
C VAL A 437 5.16 0.48 -16.91
N PRO A 438 6.07 -0.47 -16.57
CA PRO A 438 5.98 -1.82 -17.12
C PRO A 438 4.69 -2.54 -16.74
N ASN A 439 4.19 -2.30 -15.54
CA ASN A 439 2.96 -2.91 -15.08
C ASN A 439 1.74 -2.44 -15.88
N LEU A 440 1.55 -1.14 -16.03
CA LEU A 440 0.40 -0.58 -16.75
C LEU A 440 0.40 -0.97 -18.23
N ILE A 441 1.57 -1.00 -18.87
CA ILE A 441 1.71 -1.48 -20.27
C ILE A 441 1.22 -2.94 -20.35
N ALA A 442 1.66 -3.80 -19.43
CA ALA A 442 1.27 -5.20 -19.44
C ALA A 442 -0.22 -5.40 -19.17
N VAL A 443 -0.77 -4.73 -18.16
CA VAL A 443 -2.20 -4.84 -17.83
C VAL A 443 -3.08 -4.33 -18.97
N PHE A 444 -2.69 -3.23 -19.61
CA PHE A 444 -3.40 -2.69 -20.77
C PHE A 444 -3.40 -3.69 -21.94
N LEU A 445 -2.24 -4.22 -22.30
CA LEU A 445 -2.10 -5.18 -23.40
C LEU A 445 -2.78 -6.54 -23.11
N LEU A 446 -2.80 -6.96 -21.84
CA LEU A 446 -3.42 -8.22 -21.41
C LEU A 446 -4.91 -8.08 -21.02
N THR A 447 -5.51 -6.92 -21.21
CA THR A 447 -6.95 -6.72 -20.95
C THR A 447 -7.85 -7.76 -21.67
N PRO A 448 -7.60 -8.16 -22.94
CA PRO A 448 -8.39 -9.20 -23.58
C PRO A 448 -8.38 -10.53 -22.83
N VAL A 449 -7.24 -10.90 -22.22
CA VAL A 449 -7.12 -12.11 -21.38
C VAL A 449 -7.99 -11.97 -20.13
N VAL A 450 -7.95 -10.81 -19.46
CA VAL A 450 -8.78 -10.54 -18.29
C VAL A 450 -10.27 -10.68 -18.64
N LEU A 451 -10.71 -10.09 -19.75
CA LEU A 451 -12.10 -10.16 -20.20
C LEU A 451 -12.54 -11.60 -20.51
N LYS A 452 -11.67 -12.38 -21.16
CA LYS A 452 -11.91 -13.80 -21.42
C LYS A 452 -12.11 -14.58 -20.12
N LEU A 453 -11.20 -14.41 -19.16
CA LEU A 453 -11.26 -15.08 -17.86
C LEU A 453 -12.53 -14.70 -17.05
N ILE A 454 -12.94 -13.42 -17.11
CA ILE A 454 -14.19 -12.96 -16.48
C ILE A 454 -15.39 -13.71 -17.11
N LYS A 455 -15.46 -13.78 -18.45
CA LYS A 455 -16.54 -14.44 -19.15
C LYS A 455 -16.62 -15.92 -18.77
N GLU A 456 -15.52 -16.65 -18.89
CA GLU A 456 -15.42 -18.07 -18.52
C GLU A 456 -15.82 -18.32 -17.06
N HIS A 457 -15.38 -17.47 -16.15
CA HIS A 457 -15.69 -17.63 -14.72
C HIS A 457 -17.19 -17.53 -14.42
N PHE A 458 -17.87 -16.52 -14.96
CA PHE A 458 -19.29 -16.31 -14.68
C PHE A 458 -20.22 -17.16 -15.54
N GLU A 459 -19.78 -17.67 -16.71
CA GLU A 459 -20.50 -18.68 -17.47
C GLU A 459 -20.50 -20.02 -16.76
N ASN A 460 -19.35 -20.46 -16.26
CA ASN A 460 -19.22 -21.71 -15.49
C ASN A 460 -19.97 -21.69 -14.14
N GLU A 461 -20.19 -20.52 -13.53
CA GLU A 461 -21.01 -20.41 -12.30
C GLU A 461 -22.53 -20.49 -12.57
N LYS A 462 -22.97 -20.30 -13.83
CA LYS A 462 -24.38 -20.42 -14.22
C LYS A 462 -24.79 -21.85 -14.57
N THR A 463 -23.81 -22.70 -14.87
CA THR A 463 -24.03 -24.14 -15.15
C THR A 463 -23.53 -24.92 -13.95
N PRO A 464 -24.39 -25.25 -12.94
CA PRO A 464 -23.99 -26.16 -11.87
C PRO A 464 -23.79 -27.54 -12.47
N SER A 465 -22.58 -28.09 -12.30
CA SER A 465 -22.28 -29.51 -12.55
C SER A 465 -22.95 -30.39 -11.52
#